data_9d68f97334db83ace2d2408edf5f3417
#
_entry.id   9d68f97334db83ace2d2408edf5f3417
#
_cell.length_a   1.000
_cell.length_b   1.000
_cell.length_c   1.000
_cell.angle_alpha   90.00
_cell.angle_beta   90.00
_cell.angle_gamma   90.00
#
_symmetry.space_group_name_H-M   'P 1'
#
loop_
_entity.id
_entity.type
_entity.pdbx_description
1 polymer ?
#
loop_
_entity_poly.entity_id
_entity_poly.type
_entity_poly.pdbx_seq_one_letter_code
_entity_poly.pdbx_strand_id
1 'polypeptide(L)'
;MLFHNKTATMIMLLRLFKSAQNTLIVTTLVLVFGTGCANMLYNATSNVATSLSHAMLNHDDLDTIEAAAPAYLLMADALLQAYPKDIALLTAAAQMYNAYANVFVSEPERAKRLTQRALDYAERAACQQHSLGCDWRKQRFTNFKDHLNELTIDDVPVFYAFGSALAGWIQARSDDWNAIAELPRVTAIMQRIIELDETYQQGAAHLYLGVTNTLLPPAMGGKPEIGREHFEQAIRLSNGQDLTVKVLYARNYARLVFNRELYERLLQEVISADPIVPDLTLGNMLAQQQAKEFLVTANDYF
;
A
#
# COMPACT_ATOMS: atom_id res chain seq x y z
N MET A 1 48.04 -66.18 24.60
CA MET A 1 48.18 -65.01 23.72
C MET A 1 46.87 -64.54 23.10
N LEU A 2 45.69 -64.90 23.58
CA LEU A 2 44.37 -64.57 23.00
C LEU A 2 43.51 -63.54 23.78
N PHE A 3 43.96 -63.15 24.98
CA PHE A 3 43.19 -62.20 25.81
C PHE A 3 43.57 -60.74 25.64
N HIS A 4 44.71 -60.41 25.02
CA HIS A 4 45.15 -58.99 24.86
C HIS A 4 44.56 -58.31 23.71
N ASN A 5 43.95 -59.01 22.73
CA ASN A 5 43.40 -58.42 21.51
C ASN A 5 41.93 -57.94 21.66
N LYS A 6 41.16 -58.48 22.59
CA LYS A 6 39.75 -58.09 22.81
C LYS A 6 39.57 -56.73 23.51
N THR A 7 40.49 -56.40 24.43
CA THR A 7 40.45 -55.12 25.16
C THR A 7 40.82 -53.94 24.29
N ALA A 8 41.78 -54.10 23.37
CA ALA A 8 42.18 -53.03 22.42
C ALA A 8 41.06 -52.70 21.43
N THR A 9 40.35 -53.71 20.90
CA THR A 9 39.23 -53.56 20.00
C THR A 9 38.02 -52.88 20.68
N MET A 10 37.76 -53.23 21.94
CA MET A 10 36.65 -52.61 22.71
C MET A 10 36.93 -51.15 23.05
N ILE A 11 38.17 -50.79 23.36
CA ILE A 11 38.57 -49.39 23.61
C ILE A 11 38.49 -48.55 22.31
N MET A 12 38.85 -49.13 21.17
CA MET A 12 38.78 -48.47 19.86
C MET A 12 37.31 -48.21 19.44
N LEU A 13 36.42 -49.17 19.65
CA LEU A 13 34.98 -49.03 19.40
C LEU A 13 34.33 -47.97 20.31
N LEU A 14 34.70 -47.93 21.59
CA LEU A 14 34.22 -46.88 22.51
C LEU A 14 34.68 -45.47 22.13
N ARG A 15 35.91 -45.32 21.60
CA ARG A 15 36.40 -44.02 21.10
C ARG A 15 35.68 -43.58 19.82
N LEU A 16 35.40 -44.49 18.90
CA LEU A 16 34.64 -44.24 17.69
C LEU A 16 33.18 -43.83 18.01
N PHE A 17 32.54 -44.53 18.97
CA PHE A 17 31.19 -44.17 19.41
C PHE A 17 31.14 -42.81 20.08
N LYS A 18 32.10 -42.45 20.91
CA LYS A 18 32.20 -41.15 21.58
C LYS A 18 32.50 -40.03 20.59
N SER A 19 33.30 -40.28 19.56
CA SER A 19 33.56 -39.33 18.45
C SER A 19 32.30 -39.09 17.61
N ALA A 20 31.57 -40.15 17.24
CA ALA A 20 30.33 -40.03 16.47
C ALA A 20 29.23 -39.27 17.24
N GLN A 21 29.13 -39.54 18.55
CA GLN A 21 28.18 -38.89 19.44
C GLN A 21 28.48 -37.38 19.60
N ASN A 22 29.77 -37.02 19.76
CA ASN A 22 30.19 -35.61 19.81
C ASN A 22 29.96 -34.88 18.48
N THR A 23 30.21 -35.51 17.33
CA THR A 23 29.96 -34.94 16.02
C THR A 23 28.45 -34.73 15.81
N LEU A 24 27.60 -35.69 16.23
CA LEU A 24 26.15 -35.56 16.15
C LEU A 24 25.61 -34.38 17.00
N ILE A 25 26.12 -34.23 18.24
CA ILE A 25 25.75 -33.14 19.14
C ILE A 25 26.17 -31.79 18.58
N VAL A 26 27.37 -31.66 18.03
CA VAL A 26 27.85 -30.42 17.42
C VAL A 26 27.03 -30.05 16.17
N THR A 27 26.72 -31.05 15.32
CA THR A 27 25.90 -30.81 14.11
C THR A 27 24.46 -30.39 14.45
N THR A 28 23.88 -31.02 15.48
CA THR A 28 22.53 -30.67 15.96
C THR A 28 22.53 -29.25 16.59
N LEU A 29 23.56 -28.89 17.34
CA LEU A 29 23.70 -27.58 17.95
C LEU A 29 23.84 -26.47 16.86
N VAL A 30 24.64 -26.72 15.83
CA VAL A 30 24.80 -25.75 14.69
C VAL A 30 23.51 -25.57 13.89
N LEU A 31 22.72 -26.64 13.70
CA LEU A 31 21.41 -26.59 13.04
C LEU A 31 20.38 -25.82 13.88
N VAL A 32 20.34 -26.00 15.20
CA VAL A 32 19.41 -25.30 16.09
C VAL A 32 19.75 -23.80 16.22
N PHE A 33 21.02 -23.45 16.30
CA PHE A 33 21.44 -22.04 16.35
C PHE A 33 21.34 -21.33 14.99
N GLY A 34 21.51 -22.04 13.88
CA GLY A 34 21.41 -21.46 12.52
C GLY A 34 19.97 -21.06 12.13
N THR A 35 18.97 -21.82 12.57
CA THR A 35 17.55 -21.51 12.27
C THR A 35 16.93 -20.47 13.20
N GLY A 36 17.43 -20.37 14.43
CA GLY A 36 16.93 -19.39 15.42
C GLY A 36 17.28 -17.94 15.08
N CYS A 37 18.50 -17.68 14.59
CA CYS A 37 18.93 -16.33 14.25
C CYS A 37 18.24 -15.76 13.01
N ALA A 38 17.92 -16.56 12.01
CA ALA A 38 17.24 -16.09 10.79
C ALA A 38 15.80 -15.64 11.08
N ASN A 39 15.04 -16.40 11.87
CA ASN A 39 13.68 -16.02 12.27
C ASN A 39 13.65 -14.83 13.24
N MET A 40 14.65 -14.70 14.11
CA MET A 40 14.75 -13.57 15.03
C MET A 40 15.09 -12.26 14.29
N LEU A 41 15.94 -12.33 13.26
CA LEU A 41 16.29 -11.20 12.43
C LEU A 41 15.11 -10.78 11.54
N TYR A 42 14.36 -11.71 10.98
CA TYR A 42 13.15 -11.44 10.17
C TYR A 42 12.07 -10.76 11.00
N ASN A 43 11.77 -11.27 12.20
CA ASN A 43 10.78 -10.63 13.08
C ASN A 43 11.23 -9.24 13.57
N ALA A 44 12.53 -9.03 13.77
CA ALA A 44 13.06 -7.72 14.13
C ALA A 44 12.92 -6.70 12.99
N THR A 45 13.17 -7.10 11.74
CA THR A 45 13.04 -6.21 10.57
C THR A 45 11.58 -5.87 10.25
N SER A 46 10.64 -6.81 10.40
CA SER A 46 9.21 -6.54 10.20
C SER A 46 8.66 -5.58 11.26
N ASN A 47 9.06 -5.73 12.51
CA ASN A 47 8.67 -4.82 13.59
C ASN A 47 9.22 -3.40 13.38
N VAL A 48 10.45 -3.27 12.89
CA VAL A 48 11.05 -1.95 12.58
C VAL A 48 10.31 -1.29 11.41
N ALA A 49 9.97 -2.03 10.37
CA ALA A 49 9.21 -1.50 9.22
C ALA A 49 7.81 -1.02 9.64
N THR A 50 7.10 -1.79 10.46
CA THR A 50 5.79 -1.39 11.00
C THR A 50 5.91 -0.15 11.89
N SER A 51 6.88 -0.12 12.80
CA SER A 51 7.11 1.02 13.69
C SER A 51 7.47 2.28 12.91
N LEU A 52 8.26 2.15 11.84
CA LEU A 52 8.61 3.26 10.97
C LEU A 52 7.38 3.78 10.21
N SER A 53 6.55 2.90 9.67
CA SER A 53 5.30 3.27 9.00
C SER A 53 4.39 4.06 9.94
N HIS A 54 4.19 3.56 11.17
CA HIS A 54 3.44 4.28 12.20
C HIS A 54 4.06 5.64 12.54
N ALA A 55 5.38 5.73 12.67
CA ALA A 55 6.06 6.99 12.94
C ALA A 55 5.83 8.01 11.82
N MET A 56 5.88 7.57 10.55
CA MET A 56 5.63 8.44 9.39
C MET A 56 4.16 8.88 9.31
N LEU A 57 3.21 7.97 9.46
CA LEU A 57 1.78 8.27 9.37
C LEU A 57 1.30 9.19 10.50
N ASN A 58 1.94 9.14 11.66
CA ASN A 58 1.62 9.96 12.82
C ASN A 58 2.49 11.23 12.94
N HIS A 59 3.32 11.53 11.93
CA HIS A 59 4.15 12.72 11.94
C HIS A 59 3.34 13.94 11.47
N ASP A 60 3.51 15.07 12.16
CA ASP A 60 2.78 16.32 11.91
C ASP A 60 3.57 17.34 11.05
N ASP A 61 4.85 17.05 10.75
CA ASP A 61 5.71 17.89 9.92
C ASP A 61 5.89 17.27 8.53
N LEU A 62 5.22 17.84 7.52
CA LEU A 62 5.27 17.41 6.13
C LEU A 62 6.67 17.56 5.52
N ASP A 63 7.41 18.62 5.87
CA ASP A 63 8.73 18.90 5.31
C ASP A 63 9.74 17.84 5.76
N THR A 64 9.66 17.41 7.02
CA THR A 64 10.48 16.30 7.54
C THR A 64 10.19 15.00 6.79
N ILE A 65 8.93 14.69 6.53
CA ILE A 65 8.55 13.48 5.79
C ILE A 65 8.99 13.57 4.32
N GLU A 66 8.78 14.70 3.66
CA GLU A 66 9.24 14.92 2.27
C GLU A 66 10.74 14.69 2.13
N ALA A 67 11.53 15.24 3.06
CA ALA A 67 13.00 15.11 3.04
C ALA A 67 13.48 13.69 3.37
N ALA A 68 12.81 12.97 4.28
CA ALA A 68 13.22 11.65 4.72
C ALA A 68 12.75 10.52 3.80
N ALA A 69 11.58 10.64 3.18
CA ALA A 69 10.95 9.57 2.40
C ALA A 69 11.86 8.97 1.31
N PRO A 70 12.67 9.74 0.54
CA PRO A 70 13.57 9.16 -0.46
C PRO A 70 14.54 8.12 0.08
N ALA A 71 15.04 8.29 1.31
CA ALA A 71 15.95 7.33 1.94
C ALA A 71 15.23 5.98 2.21
N TYR A 72 13.97 6.04 2.62
CA TYR A 72 13.17 4.84 2.84
C TYR A 72 12.77 4.14 1.55
N LEU A 73 12.55 4.87 0.45
CA LEU A 73 12.34 4.28 -0.87
C LEU A 73 13.56 3.47 -1.31
N LEU A 74 14.78 4.02 -1.13
CA LEU A 74 16.02 3.32 -1.44
C LEU A 74 16.23 2.09 -0.53
N MET A 75 15.85 2.19 0.73
CA MET A 75 15.90 1.04 1.65
C MET A 75 14.94 -0.06 1.21
N ALA A 76 13.72 0.27 0.81
CA ALA A 76 12.76 -0.70 0.26
C ALA A 76 13.33 -1.40 -0.99
N ASP A 77 13.95 -0.64 -1.91
CA ASP A 77 14.62 -1.20 -3.09
C ASP A 77 15.75 -2.17 -2.69
N ALA A 78 16.57 -1.81 -1.71
CA ALA A 78 17.67 -2.67 -1.24
C ALA A 78 17.16 -3.96 -0.60
N LEU A 79 16.10 -3.88 0.20
CA LEU A 79 15.46 -5.06 0.79
C LEU A 79 14.85 -5.97 -0.29
N LEU A 80 14.22 -5.39 -1.31
CA LEU A 80 13.64 -6.15 -2.42
C LEU A 80 14.69 -6.77 -3.37
N GLN A 81 15.95 -6.30 -3.35
CA GLN A 81 17.06 -7.02 -3.99
C GLN A 81 17.39 -8.31 -3.25
N ALA A 82 17.34 -8.29 -1.92
CA ALA A 82 17.61 -9.47 -1.10
C ALA A 82 16.39 -10.44 -1.05
N TYR A 83 15.18 -9.89 -1.02
CA TYR A 83 13.93 -10.64 -0.88
C TYR A 83 12.93 -10.30 -2.00
N PRO A 84 13.23 -10.67 -3.27
CA PRO A 84 12.49 -10.16 -4.44
C PRO A 84 11.05 -10.67 -4.58
N LYS A 85 10.65 -11.66 -3.79
CA LYS A 85 9.31 -12.28 -3.80
C LYS A 85 8.53 -12.06 -2.51
N ASP A 86 9.05 -11.30 -1.58
CA ASP A 86 8.37 -11.01 -0.32
C ASP A 86 7.15 -10.10 -0.59
N ILE A 87 5.96 -10.64 -0.36
CA ILE A 87 4.69 -9.97 -0.67
C ILE A 87 4.52 -8.72 0.20
N ALA A 88 4.87 -8.80 1.47
CA ALA A 88 4.72 -7.67 2.40
C ALA A 88 5.64 -6.50 2.01
N LEU A 89 6.90 -6.79 1.67
CA LEU A 89 7.85 -5.78 1.19
C LEU A 89 7.44 -5.18 -0.16
N LEU A 90 6.96 -6.00 -1.09
CA LEU A 90 6.45 -5.53 -2.39
C LEU A 90 5.24 -4.60 -2.20
N THR A 91 4.31 -4.99 -1.33
CA THR A 91 3.12 -4.21 -1.01
C THR A 91 3.48 -2.87 -0.36
N ALA A 92 4.36 -2.90 0.65
CA ALA A 92 4.83 -1.69 1.33
C ALA A 92 5.58 -0.75 0.36
N ALA A 93 6.50 -1.29 -0.46
CA ALA A 93 7.21 -0.49 -1.44
C ALA A 93 6.26 0.16 -2.46
N ALA A 94 5.25 -0.57 -2.94
CA ALA A 94 4.24 -0.03 -3.85
C ALA A 94 3.51 1.16 -3.22
N GLN A 95 3.04 1.02 -1.99
CA GLN A 95 2.33 2.07 -1.25
C GLN A 95 3.23 3.28 -0.99
N MET A 96 4.48 3.07 -0.54
CA MET A 96 5.43 4.16 -0.27
C MET A 96 5.78 4.96 -1.53
N TYR A 97 6.11 4.27 -2.64
CA TYR A 97 6.40 4.93 -3.91
C TYR A 97 5.19 5.69 -4.46
N ASN A 98 3.99 5.10 -4.36
CA ASN A 98 2.75 5.73 -4.79
C ASN A 98 2.43 6.98 -3.97
N ALA A 99 2.49 6.89 -2.64
CA ALA A 99 2.24 8.02 -1.75
C ALA A 99 3.25 9.16 -1.99
N TYR A 100 4.56 8.86 -2.00
CA TYR A 100 5.58 9.86 -2.24
C TYR A 100 5.43 10.57 -3.60
N ALA A 101 5.17 9.79 -4.66
CA ALA A 101 5.03 10.35 -6.00
C ALA A 101 3.82 11.27 -6.15
N ASN A 102 2.70 10.94 -5.50
CA ASN A 102 1.47 11.70 -5.65
C ASN A 102 1.36 12.90 -4.68
N VAL A 103 2.10 12.87 -3.58
CA VAL A 103 2.04 13.91 -2.54
C VAL A 103 3.17 14.94 -2.71
N PHE A 104 4.40 14.50 -2.92
CA PHE A 104 5.59 15.34 -2.81
C PHE A 104 6.30 15.61 -4.15
N VAL A 105 5.87 15.00 -5.25
CA VAL A 105 6.56 15.16 -6.53
C VAL A 105 5.75 15.99 -7.50
N SER A 106 6.15 17.25 -7.70
CA SER A 106 5.53 18.18 -8.62
C SER A 106 6.04 18.05 -10.07
N GLU A 107 7.24 17.48 -10.29
CA GLU A 107 7.82 17.33 -11.62
C GLU A 107 7.18 16.13 -12.35
N PRO A 108 6.46 16.34 -13.49
CA PRO A 108 5.62 15.32 -14.12
C PRO A 108 6.38 14.06 -14.54
N GLU A 109 7.55 14.18 -15.15
CA GLU A 109 8.30 13.03 -15.63
C GLU A 109 8.89 12.20 -14.46
N ARG A 110 9.21 12.85 -13.35
CA ARG A 110 9.60 12.16 -12.12
C ARG A 110 8.40 11.42 -11.50
N ALA A 111 7.24 12.06 -11.43
CA ALA A 111 6.00 11.42 -10.96
C ALA A 111 5.65 10.20 -11.81
N LYS A 112 5.74 10.29 -13.13
CA LYS A 112 5.53 9.15 -14.05
C LYS A 112 6.48 7.99 -13.75
N ARG A 113 7.78 8.26 -13.51
CA ARG A 113 8.76 7.20 -13.20
C ARG A 113 8.49 6.53 -11.85
N LEU A 114 8.17 7.30 -10.81
CA LEU A 114 7.96 6.77 -9.47
C LEU A 114 6.64 6.01 -9.35
N THR A 115 5.56 6.51 -9.97
CA THR A 115 4.28 5.79 -10.03
C THR A 115 4.37 4.51 -10.89
N GLN A 116 5.22 4.48 -11.93
CA GLN A 116 5.50 3.24 -12.65
C GLN A 116 6.17 2.21 -11.74
N ARG A 117 7.18 2.62 -10.96
CA ARG A 117 7.84 1.72 -10.01
C ARG A 117 6.88 1.21 -8.93
N ALA A 118 6.00 2.09 -8.42
CA ALA A 118 4.95 1.69 -7.49
C ALA A 118 4.06 0.59 -8.08
N LEU A 119 3.62 0.79 -9.32
CA LEU A 119 2.77 -0.17 -10.02
C LEU A 119 3.50 -1.49 -10.30
N ASP A 120 4.78 -1.45 -10.71
CA ASP A 120 5.58 -2.65 -10.93
C ASP A 120 5.72 -3.50 -9.65
N TYR A 121 5.89 -2.86 -8.49
CA TYR A 121 5.91 -3.56 -7.20
C TYR A 121 4.55 -4.14 -6.83
N ALA A 122 3.48 -3.38 -7.04
CA ALA A 122 2.11 -3.83 -6.76
C ALA A 122 1.71 -5.01 -7.66
N GLU A 123 2.04 -4.99 -8.95
CA GLU A 123 1.81 -6.11 -9.87
C GLU A 123 2.59 -7.35 -9.46
N ARG A 124 3.84 -7.19 -9.02
CA ARG A 124 4.63 -8.30 -8.49
C ARG A 124 4.03 -8.87 -7.22
N ALA A 125 3.55 -8.03 -6.30
CA ALA A 125 2.86 -8.48 -5.09
C ALA A 125 1.61 -9.29 -5.44
N ALA A 126 0.75 -8.77 -6.32
CA ALA A 126 -0.45 -9.46 -6.79
C ALA A 126 -0.13 -10.80 -7.47
N CYS A 127 0.93 -10.85 -8.28
CA CYS A 127 1.40 -12.07 -8.95
C CYS A 127 1.97 -13.12 -7.97
N GLN A 128 2.61 -12.69 -6.87
CA GLN A 128 3.06 -13.62 -5.83
C GLN A 128 1.89 -14.13 -4.98
N GLN A 129 0.87 -13.30 -4.76
CA GLN A 129 -0.32 -13.66 -4.00
C GLN A 129 -1.20 -14.64 -4.78
N HIS A 130 -1.42 -14.37 -6.09
CA HIS A 130 -2.19 -15.21 -6.99
C HIS A 130 -1.41 -15.49 -8.28
N SER A 131 -1.07 -16.75 -8.55
CA SER A 131 -0.34 -17.13 -9.77
C SER A 131 -1.12 -16.82 -11.06
N LEU A 132 -2.45 -16.87 -11.01
CA LEU A 132 -3.34 -16.44 -12.10
C LEU A 132 -3.37 -14.93 -12.28
N GLY A 133 -2.90 -14.18 -11.31
CA GLY A 133 -2.85 -12.72 -11.29
C GLY A 133 -1.65 -12.10 -12.00
N CYS A 134 -0.68 -12.91 -12.43
CA CYS A 134 0.42 -12.39 -13.22
C CYS A 134 -0.11 -11.81 -14.54
N ASP A 135 0.36 -10.63 -14.94
CA ASP A 135 -0.11 -9.93 -16.15
C ASP A 135 -1.59 -9.47 -16.15
N TRP A 136 -2.19 -9.24 -14.98
CA TRP A 136 -3.60 -8.84 -14.86
C TRP A 136 -3.98 -7.64 -15.73
N ARG A 137 -3.09 -6.65 -15.89
CA ARG A 137 -3.32 -5.49 -16.75
C ARG A 137 -3.39 -5.83 -18.24
N LYS A 138 -2.74 -6.90 -18.68
CA LYS A 138 -2.73 -7.35 -20.09
C LYS A 138 -3.96 -8.20 -20.45
N GLN A 139 -4.71 -8.65 -19.45
CA GLN A 139 -5.89 -9.48 -19.70
C GLN A 139 -7.06 -8.64 -20.22
N ARG A 140 -7.97 -9.28 -20.96
CA ARG A 140 -9.26 -8.67 -21.28
C ARG A 140 -10.00 -8.32 -20.00
N PHE A 141 -10.72 -7.20 -19.99
CA PHE A 141 -11.41 -6.72 -18.80
C PHE A 141 -12.40 -7.74 -18.21
N THR A 142 -13.07 -8.53 -19.05
CA THR A 142 -13.96 -9.62 -18.59
C THR A 142 -13.21 -10.66 -17.77
N ASN A 143 -12.10 -11.18 -18.27
CA ASN A 143 -11.29 -12.18 -17.58
C ASN A 143 -10.69 -11.60 -16.28
N PHE A 144 -10.28 -10.33 -16.31
CA PHE A 144 -9.81 -9.62 -15.14
C PHE A 144 -10.90 -9.58 -14.02
N LYS A 145 -12.16 -9.24 -14.39
CA LYS A 145 -13.27 -9.27 -13.43
C LYS A 145 -13.54 -10.66 -12.87
N ASP A 146 -13.48 -11.67 -13.72
CA ASP A 146 -13.71 -13.06 -13.29
C ASP A 146 -12.68 -13.47 -12.23
N HIS A 147 -11.40 -13.12 -12.43
CA HIS A 147 -10.34 -13.37 -11.46
C HIS A 147 -10.52 -12.57 -10.15
N LEU A 148 -11.04 -11.34 -10.22
CA LEU A 148 -11.34 -10.57 -9.00
C LEU A 148 -12.35 -11.29 -8.10
N ASN A 149 -13.29 -12.05 -8.68
CA ASN A 149 -14.28 -12.81 -7.92
C ASN A 149 -13.67 -13.97 -7.09
N GLU A 150 -12.46 -14.41 -7.46
CA GLU A 150 -11.72 -15.46 -6.72
C GLU A 150 -11.01 -14.92 -5.47
N LEU A 151 -10.86 -13.58 -5.34
CA LEU A 151 -10.22 -12.98 -4.19
C LEU A 151 -11.00 -13.21 -2.89
N THR A 152 -10.25 -13.36 -1.82
CA THR A 152 -10.71 -13.51 -0.45
C THR A 152 -10.32 -12.30 0.41
N ILE A 153 -10.76 -12.27 1.66
CA ILE A 153 -10.41 -11.20 2.60
C ILE A 153 -8.88 -11.09 2.82
N ASP A 154 -8.15 -12.20 2.77
CA ASP A 154 -6.69 -12.23 2.95
C ASP A 154 -5.94 -11.53 1.80
N ASP A 155 -6.59 -11.33 0.66
CA ASP A 155 -6.03 -10.69 -0.53
C ASP A 155 -6.21 -9.17 -0.51
N VAL A 156 -7.10 -8.66 0.34
CA VAL A 156 -7.48 -7.25 0.39
C VAL A 156 -6.27 -6.31 0.49
N PRO A 157 -5.27 -6.52 1.38
CA PRO A 157 -4.14 -5.61 1.47
C PRO A 157 -3.32 -5.48 0.18
N VAL A 158 -3.10 -6.60 -0.50
CA VAL A 158 -2.31 -6.66 -1.74
C VAL A 158 -3.07 -6.00 -2.90
N PHE A 159 -4.36 -6.31 -3.04
CA PHE A 159 -5.17 -5.77 -4.14
C PHE A 159 -5.57 -4.31 -3.92
N TYR A 160 -5.69 -3.87 -2.68
CA TYR A 160 -5.80 -2.44 -2.37
C TYR A 160 -4.53 -1.68 -2.80
N ALA A 161 -3.35 -2.19 -2.48
CA ALA A 161 -2.09 -1.60 -2.93
C ALA A 161 -1.97 -1.60 -4.46
N PHE A 162 -2.43 -2.66 -5.14
CA PHE A 162 -2.45 -2.72 -6.60
C PHE A 162 -3.43 -1.68 -7.19
N GLY A 163 -4.67 -1.61 -6.70
CA GLY A 163 -5.65 -0.64 -7.17
C GLY A 163 -5.24 0.81 -6.93
N SER A 164 -4.66 1.10 -5.75
CA SER A 164 -4.16 2.43 -5.41
C SER A 164 -2.94 2.84 -6.25
N ALA A 165 -1.98 1.93 -6.48
CA ALA A 165 -0.83 2.18 -7.35
C ALA A 165 -1.25 2.39 -8.81
N LEU A 166 -2.23 1.63 -9.32
CA LEU A 166 -2.80 1.82 -10.65
C LEU A 166 -3.49 3.18 -10.76
N ALA A 167 -4.26 3.60 -9.74
CA ALA A 167 -4.88 4.93 -9.71
C ALA A 167 -3.84 6.06 -9.74
N GLY A 168 -2.78 5.97 -8.94
CA GLY A 168 -1.68 6.95 -8.95
C GLY A 168 -0.91 6.97 -10.27
N TRP A 169 -0.73 5.81 -10.89
CA TRP A 169 -0.11 5.70 -12.22
C TRP A 169 -0.96 6.39 -13.30
N ILE A 170 -2.29 6.23 -13.25
CA ILE A 170 -3.23 6.92 -14.15
C ILE A 170 -3.19 8.43 -13.89
N GLN A 171 -3.21 8.86 -12.62
CA GLN A 171 -3.17 10.28 -12.24
C GLN A 171 -1.92 10.97 -12.79
N ALA A 172 -0.76 10.35 -12.69
CA ALA A 172 0.49 10.90 -13.23
C ALA A 172 0.53 10.93 -14.77
N ARG A 173 -0.45 10.31 -15.45
CA ARG A 173 -0.62 10.24 -16.91
C ARG A 173 -2.01 10.67 -17.35
N SER A 174 -2.55 11.68 -16.69
CA SER A 174 -3.92 12.16 -16.95
C SER A 174 -4.09 12.78 -18.36
N ASP A 175 -2.99 13.01 -19.08
CA ASP A 175 -2.92 13.42 -20.48
C ASP A 175 -2.89 12.23 -21.47
N ASP A 176 -2.76 10.99 -21.00
CA ASP A 176 -2.72 9.77 -21.83
C ASP A 176 -4.04 9.00 -21.76
N TRP A 177 -4.76 8.96 -22.87
CA TRP A 177 -6.02 8.21 -23.00
C TRP A 177 -5.88 6.71 -22.73
N ASN A 178 -4.72 6.11 -23.00
CA ASN A 178 -4.49 4.70 -22.70
C ASN A 178 -4.41 4.48 -21.18
N ALA A 179 -3.84 5.42 -20.43
CA ALA A 179 -3.83 5.37 -18.99
C ALA A 179 -5.25 5.55 -18.42
N ILE A 180 -6.00 6.52 -18.93
CA ILE A 180 -7.40 6.77 -18.51
C ILE A 180 -8.28 5.54 -18.79
N ALA A 181 -8.04 4.79 -19.86
CA ALA A 181 -8.77 3.57 -20.19
C ALA A 181 -8.61 2.44 -19.15
N GLU A 182 -7.65 2.54 -18.24
CA GLU A 182 -7.46 1.60 -17.12
C GLU A 182 -8.36 1.92 -15.89
N LEU A 183 -9.04 3.06 -15.83
CA LEU A 183 -9.93 3.44 -14.72
C LEU A 183 -10.99 2.37 -14.36
N PRO A 184 -11.62 1.66 -15.32
CA PRO A 184 -12.55 0.59 -14.99
C PRO A 184 -11.92 -0.53 -14.16
N ARG A 185 -10.61 -0.79 -14.30
CA ARG A 185 -9.90 -1.80 -13.48
C ARG A 185 -9.76 -1.32 -12.03
N VAL A 186 -9.40 -0.04 -11.82
CA VAL A 186 -9.37 0.55 -10.47
C VAL A 186 -10.75 0.43 -9.82
N THR A 187 -11.79 0.81 -10.55
CA THR A 187 -13.17 0.71 -10.07
C THR A 187 -13.54 -0.72 -9.67
N ALA A 188 -13.22 -1.71 -10.52
CA ALA A 188 -13.54 -3.11 -10.25
C ALA A 188 -12.77 -3.65 -9.03
N ILE A 189 -11.49 -3.32 -8.88
CA ILE A 189 -10.69 -3.69 -7.70
C ILE A 189 -11.31 -3.11 -6.43
N MET A 190 -11.61 -1.80 -6.41
CA MET A 190 -12.13 -1.13 -5.21
C MET A 190 -13.53 -1.62 -4.85
N GLN A 191 -14.38 -1.93 -5.84
CA GLN A 191 -15.67 -2.58 -5.61
C GLN A 191 -15.49 -3.95 -4.96
N ARG A 192 -14.57 -4.78 -5.46
CA ARG A 192 -14.31 -6.10 -4.87
C ARG A 192 -13.77 -5.99 -3.44
N ILE A 193 -12.95 -5.01 -3.14
CA ILE A 193 -12.47 -4.75 -1.78
C ILE A 193 -13.63 -4.42 -0.84
N ILE A 194 -14.56 -3.56 -1.25
CA ILE A 194 -15.77 -3.24 -0.47
C ILE A 194 -16.61 -4.49 -0.19
N GLU A 195 -16.76 -5.39 -1.18
CA GLU A 195 -17.51 -6.64 -1.01
C GLU A 195 -16.83 -7.58 0.00
N LEU A 196 -15.49 -7.57 0.09
CA LEU A 196 -14.71 -8.43 0.98
C LEU A 196 -14.54 -7.83 2.37
N ASP A 197 -14.20 -6.55 2.44
CA ASP A 197 -14.01 -5.77 3.67
C ASP A 197 -14.24 -4.28 3.40
N GLU A 198 -15.47 -3.83 3.59
CA GLU A 198 -15.87 -2.42 3.42
C GLU A 198 -15.10 -1.49 4.36
N THR A 199 -14.69 -2.01 5.52
CA THR A 199 -14.04 -1.22 6.58
C THR A 199 -12.52 -1.10 6.43
N TYR A 200 -11.93 -1.79 5.47
CA TYR A 200 -10.48 -1.78 5.25
C TYR A 200 -9.95 -0.36 5.14
N GLN A 201 -8.94 -0.05 5.95
CA GLN A 201 -8.38 1.31 6.08
C GLN A 201 -9.46 2.39 6.20
N GLN A 202 -10.42 2.17 7.09
CA GLN A 202 -11.51 3.10 7.40
C GLN A 202 -12.37 3.46 6.16
N GLY A 203 -12.55 2.52 5.24
CA GLY A 203 -13.35 2.70 4.04
C GLY A 203 -12.61 3.39 2.89
N ALA A 204 -11.28 3.28 2.84
CA ALA A 204 -10.47 3.93 1.81
C ALA A 204 -10.85 3.53 0.37
N ALA A 205 -11.40 2.31 0.14
CA ALA A 205 -11.89 1.93 -1.18
C ALA A 205 -13.04 2.81 -1.67
N HIS A 206 -13.90 3.28 -0.76
CA HIS A 206 -14.97 4.24 -1.09
C HIS A 206 -14.41 5.60 -1.56
N LEU A 207 -13.30 6.07 -0.98
CA LEU A 207 -12.64 7.29 -1.45
C LEU A 207 -12.24 7.18 -2.94
N TYR A 208 -11.61 6.06 -3.33
CA TYR A 208 -11.26 5.82 -4.73
C TYR A 208 -12.48 5.75 -5.65
N LEU A 209 -13.57 5.10 -5.22
CA LEU A 209 -14.82 5.06 -5.99
C LEU A 209 -15.49 6.44 -6.07
N GLY A 210 -15.44 7.23 -5.02
CA GLY A 210 -15.87 8.62 -5.03
C GLY A 210 -15.14 9.42 -6.11
N VAL A 211 -13.82 9.35 -6.12
CA VAL A 211 -12.97 10.02 -7.11
C VAL A 211 -13.26 9.51 -8.53
N THR A 212 -13.22 8.21 -8.77
CA THR A 212 -13.37 7.65 -10.13
C THR A 212 -14.72 7.96 -10.76
N ASN A 213 -15.81 8.01 -9.97
CA ASN A 213 -17.14 8.36 -10.46
C ASN A 213 -17.34 9.88 -10.72
N THR A 214 -16.46 10.72 -10.17
CA THR A 214 -16.50 12.18 -10.31
C THR A 214 -15.41 12.76 -11.21
N LEU A 215 -14.54 11.93 -11.80
CA LEU A 215 -13.48 12.39 -12.71
C LEU A 215 -14.02 12.98 -14.01
N LEU A 216 -15.14 12.45 -14.49
CA LEU A 216 -15.76 12.88 -15.74
C LEU A 216 -17.14 13.49 -15.47
N PRO A 217 -17.55 14.49 -16.24
CA PRO A 217 -18.92 15.01 -16.18
C PRO A 217 -19.92 13.94 -16.69
N PRO A 218 -21.21 14.05 -16.34
CA PRO A 218 -22.23 13.07 -16.75
C PRO A 218 -22.31 12.87 -18.26
N ALA A 219 -22.11 13.90 -19.05
CA ALA A 219 -22.11 13.83 -20.51
C ALA A 219 -21.00 12.94 -21.09
N MET A 220 -19.94 12.69 -20.31
CA MET A 220 -18.81 11.82 -20.67
C MET A 220 -18.82 10.48 -19.91
N GLY A 221 -19.94 10.13 -19.29
CA GLY A 221 -20.11 8.85 -18.57
C GLY A 221 -19.78 8.91 -17.08
N GLY A 222 -19.45 10.06 -16.53
CA GLY A 222 -19.29 10.25 -15.08
C GLY A 222 -20.62 10.03 -14.34
N LYS A 223 -20.52 9.60 -13.08
CA LYS A 223 -21.69 9.32 -12.21
C LYS A 223 -21.55 10.07 -10.89
N PRO A 224 -21.64 11.41 -10.89
CA PRO A 224 -21.32 12.22 -9.73
C PRO A 224 -22.14 11.87 -8.49
N GLU A 225 -23.43 11.51 -8.65
CA GLU A 225 -24.25 11.13 -7.49
C GLU A 225 -23.77 9.82 -6.83
N ILE A 226 -23.35 8.84 -7.62
CA ILE A 226 -22.72 7.62 -7.09
C ILE A 226 -21.39 7.98 -6.39
N GLY A 227 -20.62 8.88 -6.97
CA GLY A 227 -19.41 9.41 -6.35
C GLY A 227 -19.68 10.09 -5.01
N ARG A 228 -20.74 10.88 -4.91
CA ARG A 228 -21.21 11.51 -3.68
C ARG A 228 -21.51 10.49 -2.60
N GLU A 229 -22.29 9.46 -2.93
CA GLU A 229 -22.64 8.39 -1.99
C GLU A 229 -21.39 7.70 -1.43
N HIS A 230 -20.39 7.44 -2.28
CA HIS A 230 -19.13 6.86 -1.85
C HIS A 230 -18.32 7.82 -0.95
N PHE A 231 -18.22 9.11 -1.24
CA PHE A 231 -17.55 10.07 -0.34
C PHE A 231 -18.26 10.13 1.02
N GLU A 232 -19.59 10.19 1.03
CA GLU A 232 -20.37 10.20 2.27
C GLU A 232 -20.17 8.91 3.08
N GLN A 233 -20.06 7.74 2.41
CA GLN A 233 -19.77 6.47 3.08
C GLN A 233 -18.34 6.46 3.67
N ALA A 234 -17.33 6.94 2.94
CA ALA A 234 -15.98 7.05 3.46
C ALA A 234 -15.91 7.97 4.71
N ILE A 235 -16.66 9.09 4.69
CA ILE A 235 -16.77 9.97 5.86
C ILE A 235 -17.41 9.21 7.05
N ARG A 236 -18.45 8.43 6.81
CA ARG A 236 -19.09 7.64 7.89
C ARG A 236 -18.14 6.59 8.47
N LEU A 237 -17.46 5.82 7.60
CA LEU A 237 -16.57 4.74 8.02
C LEU A 237 -15.32 5.24 8.77
N SER A 238 -14.83 6.42 8.41
CA SER A 238 -13.73 7.09 9.13
C SER A 238 -14.20 7.91 10.34
N ASN A 239 -15.50 7.92 10.66
CA ASN A 239 -16.10 8.82 11.66
C ASN A 239 -15.76 10.31 11.40
N GLY A 240 -15.55 10.68 10.13
CA GLY A 240 -15.14 12.02 9.72
C GLY A 240 -13.70 12.38 10.07
N GLN A 241 -12.90 11.44 10.54
CA GLN A 241 -11.52 11.67 11.00
C GLN A 241 -10.50 11.69 9.85
N ASP A 242 -10.78 11.02 8.72
CA ASP A 242 -9.97 11.16 7.51
C ASP A 242 -10.39 12.43 6.76
N LEU A 243 -9.63 13.50 6.98
CA LEU A 243 -9.89 14.81 6.38
C LEU A 243 -9.63 14.82 4.86
N THR A 244 -8.82 13.90 4.34
CA THR A 244 -8.55 13.74 2.91
C THR A 244 -9.83 13.49 2.13
N VAL A 245 -10.77 12.73 2.71
CA VAL A 245 -12.06 12.42 2.07
C VAL A 245 -12.86 13.69 1.82
N LYS A 246 -12.92 14.61 2.78
CA LYS A 246 -13.65 15.88 2.65
C LYS A 246 -13.01 16.80 1.61
N VAL A 247 -11.68 16.86 1.57
CA VAL A 247 -10.96 17.65 0.54
C VAL A 247 -11.25 17.12 -0.86
N LEU A 248 -11.18 15.81 -1.07
CA LEU A 248 -11.45 15.20 -2.36
C LEU A 248 -12.94 15.26 -2.74
N TYR A 249 -13.85 15.19 -1.77
CA TYR A 249 -15.27 15.41 -1.98
C TYR A 249 -15.56 16.85 -2.46
N ALA A 250 -14.95 17.84 -1.82
CA ALA A 250 -15.04 19.24 -2.24
C ALA A 250 -14.50 19.42 -3.68
N ARG A 251 -13.25 18.96 -3.89
CA ARG A 251 -12.54 19.15 -5.16
C ARG A 251 -13.19 18.43 -6.34
N ASN A 252 -13.62 17.18 -6.17
CA ASN A 252 -14.06 16.35 -7.29
C ASN A 252 -15.59 16.41 -7.51
N TYR A 253 -16.39 16.40 -6.43
CA TYR A 253 -17.85 16.43 -6.57
C TYR A 253 -18.38 17.87 -6.52
N ALA A 254 -18.15 18.62 -5.42
CA ALA A 254 -18.81 19.89 -5.23
C ALA A 254 -18.46 20.89 -6.36
N ARG A 255 -17.21 20.91 -6.85
CA ARG A 255 -16.81 21.68 -8.03
C ARG A 255 -17.47 21.19 -9.30
N LEU A 256 -17.55 19.88 -9.53
CA LEU A 256 -18.16 19.28 -10.72
C LEU A 256 -19.63 19.66 -10.88
N VAL A 257 -20.36 19.73 -9.76
CA VAL A 257 -21.79 20.10 -9.75
C VAL A 257 -22.05 21.58 -9.45
N PHE A 258 -21.00 22.42 -9.44
CA PHE A 258 -21.07 23.86 -9.16
C PHE A 258 -21.74 24.22 -7.83
N ASN A 259 -21.55 23.37 -6.79
CA ASN A 259 -22.09 23.59 -5.45
C ASN A 259 -21.03 24.26 -4.56
N ARG A 260 -20.96 25.61 -4.66
CA ARG A 260 -20.02 26.42 -3.88
C ARG A 260 -20.22 26.28 -2.37
N GLU A 261 -21.47 26.26 -1.91
CA GLU A 261 -21.77 26.14 -0.48
C GLU A 261 -21.22 24.83 0.11
N LEU A 262 -21.44 23.72 -0.55
CA LEU A 262 -20.88 22.42 -0.15
C LEU A 262 -19.35 22.45 -0.18
N TYR A 263 -18.76 23.04 -1.21
CA TYR A 263 -17.30 23.14 -1.38
C TYR A 263 -16.66 23.89 -0.21
N GLU A 264 -17.12 25.10 0.05
CA GLU A 264 -16.58 25.96 1.12
C GLU A 264 -16.80 25.34 2.49
N ARG A 265 -17.98 24.76 2.75
CA ARG A 265 -18.32 24.08 4.01
C ARG A 265 -17.37 22.91 4.29
N LEU A 266 -17.16 22.01 3.31
CA LEU A 266 -16.28 20.85 3.48
C LEU A 266 -14.85 21.27 3.80
N LEU A 267 -14.32 22.28 3.06
CA LEU A 267 -12.95 22.75 3.28
C LEU A 267 -12.80 23.48 4.62
N GLN A 268 -13.82 24.20 5.06
CA GLN A 268 -13.83 24.87 6.35
C GLN A 268 -13.88 23.85 7.51
N GLU A 269 -14.67 22.78 7.37
CA GLU A 269 -14.67 21.67 8.32
C GLU A 269 -13.28 21.03 8.45
N VAL A 270 -12.55 20.83 7.33
CA VAL A 270 -11.18 20.30 7.33
C VAL A 270 -10.23 21.22 8.08
N ILE A 271 -10.28 22.53 7.82
CA ILE A 271 -9.37 23.48 8.47
C ILE A 271 -9.62 23.59 9.98
N SER A 272 -10.88 23.42 10.40
CA SER A 272 -11.29 23.55 11.82
C SER A 272 -11.11 22.26 12.62
N ALA A 273 -10.89 21.12 11.97
CA ALA A 273 -10.74 19.84 12.65
C ALA A 273 -9.37 19.69 13.32
N ASP A 274 -9.29 18.83 14.35
CA ASP A 274 -8.00 18.39 14.89
C ASP A 274 -7.38 17.39 13.89
N PRO A 275 -6.18 17.66 13.34
CA PRO A 275 -5.53 16.76 12.43
C PRO A 275 -4.84 15.57 13.12
N ILE A 276 -4.65 15.62 14.44
CA ILE A 276 -3.90 14.62 15.21
C ILE A 276 -4.78 13.40 15.47
N VAL A 277 -4.74 12.44 14.58
CA VAL A 277 -5.49 11.18 14.66
C VAL A 277 -4.53 10.02 14.36
N PRO A 278 -4.54 8.94 15.17
CA PRO A 278 -3.67 7.80 14.93
C PRO A 278 -3.78 7.28 13.48
N ASP A 279 -2.62 7.13 12.83
CA ASP A 279 -2.42 6.67 11.45
C ASP A 279 -2.99 7.59 10.35
N LEU A 280 -3.59 8.73 10.72
CA LEU A 280 -4.13 9.73 9.79
C LEU A 280 -3.45 11.09 9.89
N THR A 281 -2.60 11.33 10.90
CA THR A 281 -2.03 12.67 11.19
C THR A 281 -1.36 13.28 9.95
N LEU A 282 -0.45 12.56 9.30
CA LEU A 282 0.25 13.05 8.11
C LEU A 282 -0.73 13.41 6.97
N GLY A 283 -1.69 12.53 6.68
CA GLY A 283 -2.73 12.77 5.67
C GLY A 283 -3.61 13.97 6.01
N ASN A 284 -3.98 14.12 7.28
CA ASN A 284 -4.79 15.22 7.76
C ASN A 284 -4.05 16.56 7.72
N MET A 285 -2.75 16.60 8.04
CA MET A 285 -1.93 17.79 7.88
C MET A 285 -1.88 18.25 6.42
N LEU A 286 -1.67 17.32 5.49
CA LEU A 286 -1.71 17.59 4.06
C LEU A 286 -3.09 18.07 3.61
N ALA A 287 -4.17 17.43 4.09
CA ALA A 287 -5.53 17.82 3.78
C ALA A 287 -5.84 19.25 4.24
N GLN A 288 -5.38 19.64 5.42
CA GLN A 288 -5.54 21.02 5.92
C GLN A 288 -4.76 22.05 5.08
N GLN A 289 -3.54 21.71 4.64
CA GLN A 289 -2.78 22.56 3.76
C GLN A 289 -3.53 22.76 2.42
N GLN A 290 -3.97 21.66 1.79
CA GLN A 290 -4.72 21.71 0.54
C GLN A 290 -6.06 22.46 0.68
N ALA A 291 -6.76 22.27 1.78
CA ALA A 291 -8.03 22.98 2.02
C ALA A 291 -7.85 24.51 2.09
N LYS A 292 -6.77 24.98 2.71
CA LYS A 292 -6.45 26.43 2.74
C LYS A 292 -6.15 26.95 1.33
N GLU A 293 -5.35 26.25 0.53
CA GLU A 293 -5.02 26.61 -0.86
C GLU A 293 -6.28 26.65 -1.74
N PHE A 294 -7.18 25.66 -1.60
CA PHE A 294 -8.40 25.56 -2.38
C PHE A 294 -9.42 26.65 -2.03
N LEU A 295 -9.52 27.08 -0.77
CA LEU A 295 -10.39 28.19 -0.41
C LEU A 295 -9.89 29.53 -0.98
N VAL A 296 -8.57 29.76 -1.01
CA VAL A 296 -7.99 30.97 -1.63
C VAL A 296 -8.36 31.08 -3.12
N THR A 297 -8.36 29.94 -3.82
CA THR A 297 -8.66 29.88 -5.25
C THR A 297 -10.13 29.60 -5.58
N ALA A 298 -11.03 29.57 -4.58
CA ALA A 298 -12.43 29.22 -4.79
C ALA A 298 -13.13 30.10 -5.83
N ASN A 299 -12.84 31.42 -5.85
CA ASN A 299 -13.41 32.37 -6.83
C ASN A 299 -12.97 32.11 -8.26
N ASP A 300 -11.93 31.35 -8.52
CA ASP A 300 -11.48 30.99 -9.86
C ASP A 300 -12.37 29.94 -10.52
N TYR A 301 -13.24 29.28 -9.73
CA TYR A 301 -14.09 28.16 -10.16
C TYR A 301 -15.60 28.47 -10.07
N PHE A 302 -16.00 29.34 -9.19
CA PHE A 302 -17.38 29.70 -8.92
C PHE A 302 -17.62 31.19 -9.17
#